data_44acc006b9c6e1e49156a6c1f6d2ae47
#
_entry.id   44acc006b9c6e1e49156a6c1f6d2ae47
#
_cell.length_a   1.000
_cell.length_b   1.000
_cell.length_c   1.000
_cell.angle_alpha   90.00
_cell.angle_beta   90.00
_cell.angle_gamma   90.00
#
_symmetry.space_group_name_H-M   'P 1'
#
loop_
_entity.id
_entity.type
_entity.pdbx_description
1 polymer ?
#
loop_
_entity_poly.entity_id
_entity_poly.type
_entity_poly.pdbx_seq_one_letter_code
_entity_poly.pdbx_strand_id
1 'polypeptide(L)'
;MLIRLRYGFVKQREMTMTILHSADFFPEGDYAIAIEPRIPQAAFPEHHHDFHEIVLVEQGSGIHVFNGQPQTLCAGCVCFVRDHDRHLYEQTDNLCLTNVLYRSPGAFRFLSGYRLYCPAIRTGNMLPTGASIKK
;
A
#
# COMPACT_ATOMS: atom_id res chain seq x y z
N MET A 1 -11.35 -29.68 -7.36
CA MET A 1 -10.40 -30.77 -7.03
C MET A 1 -10.43 -31.03 -5.52
N LEU A 2 -10.88 -32.18 -5.08
CA LEU A 2 -10.97 -32.54 -3.66
C LEU A 2 -9.66 -33.21 -3.23
N ILE A 3 -8.88 -32.55 -2.40
CA ILE A 3 -7.70 -33.16 -1.78
C ILE A 3 -8.15 -33.80 -0.46
N ARG A 4 -8.07 -35.12 -0.38
CA ARG A 4 -8.39 -35.89 0.83
C ARG A 4 -7.16 -35.90 1.75
N LEU A 5 -7.17 -35.05 2.76
CA LEU A 5 -6.21 -35.11 3.85
C LEU A 5 -6.74 -36.03 4.95
N ARG A 6 -5.83 -36.74 5.68
CA ARG A 6 -6.12 -37.76 6.70
C ARG A 6 -6.93 -37.23 7.91
N TYR A 7 -7.28 -35.96 7.96
CA TYR A 7 -7.95 -35.28 9.10
C TYR A 7 -9.17 -34.46 8.72
N GLY A 8 -9.96 -34.89 7.77
CA GLY A 8 -11.25 -34.25 7.46
C GLY A 8 -11.17 -33.24 6.30
N PHE A 9 -12.34 -32.89 5.79
CA PHE A 9 -12.49 -31.92 4.72
C PHE A 9 -12.31 -30.51 5.28
N VAL A 10 -11.23 -29.83 4.90
CA VAL A 10 -11.14 -28.38 5.08
C VAL A 10 -11.89 -27.74 3.92
N LYS A 11 -13.05 -27.15 4.20
CA LYS A 11 -13.78 -26.35 3.22
C LYS A 11 -12.88 -25.16 2.87
N GLN A 12 -12.35 -25.14 1.65
CA GLN A 12 -11.58 -24.02 1.14
C GLN A 12 -12.50 -22.79 1.16
N ARG A 13 -12.27 -21.88 2.10
CA ARG A 13 -12.98 -20.61 2.17
C ARG A 13 -12.58 -19.86 0.92
N GLU A 14 -13.52 -19.60 0.04
CA GLU A 14 -13.31 -18.65 -1.04
C GLU A 14 -12.91 -17.32 -0.37
N MET A 15 -11.64 -16.98 -0.51
CA MET A 15 -11.15 -15.68 -0.07
C MET A 15 -11.63 -14.67 -1.11
N THR A 16 -12.78 -14.07 -0.83
CA THR A 16 -13.21 -12.90 -1.58
C THR A 16 -12.21 -11.79 -1.32
N MET A 17 -11.57 -11.30 -2.38
CA MET A 17 -10.65 -10.17 -2.28
C MET A 17 -11.41 -8.93 -1.84
N THR A 18 -10.91 -8.25 -0.82
CA THR A 18 -11.48 -7.00 -0.34
C THR A 18 -11.12 -5.87 -1.31
N ILE A 19 -12.12 -5.06 -1.65
CA ILE A 19 -11.94 -3.83 -2.44
C ILE A 19 -12.22 -2.65 -1.52
N LEU A 20 -11.27 -1.71 -1.44
CA LEU A 20 -11.47 -0.45 -0.75
C LEU A 20 -11.83 0.63 -1.78
N HIS A 21 -12.91 1.35 -1.50
CA HIS A 21 -13.44 2.36 -2.41
C HIS A 21 -13.06 3.78 -1.98
N SER A 22 -12.69 4.60 -2.93
CA SER A 22 -12.34 6.00 -2.69
C SER A 22 -13.45 6.78 -1.95
N ALA A 23 -14.71 6.41 -2.18
CA ALA A 23 -15.85 7.02 -1.49
C ALA A 23 -15.79 6.89 0.04
N ASP A 24 -15.10 5.87 0.57
CA ASP A 24 -14.99 5.63 2.02
C ASP A 24 -13.85 6.44 2.68
N PHE A 25 -12.92 6.97 1.89
CA PHE A 25 -11.70 7.60 2.39
C PHE A 25 -11.59 9.08 2.05
N PHE A 26 -12.15 9.51 0.92
CA PHE A 26 -12.10 10.91 0.53
C PHE A 26 -13.28 11.67 1.13
N PRO A 27 -13.04 12.87 1.71
CA PRO A 27 -14.12 13.72 2.20
C PRO A 27 -15.14 14.02 1.09
N GLU A 28 -16.36 14.35 1.49
CA GLU A 28 -17.36 14.86 0.55
C GLU A 28 -16.83 16.11 -0.17
N GLY A 29 -16.99 16.14 -1.49
CA GLY A 29 -16.47 17.22 -2.33
C GLY A 29 -15.45 16.72 -3.36
N ASP A 30 -14.89 17.64 -4.12
CA ASP A 30 -13.95 17.35 -5.21
C ASP A 30 -12.49 17.37 -4.72
N TYR A 31 -12.22 16.61 -3.67
CA TYR A 31 -10.87 16.50 -3.14
C TYR A 31 -10.06 15.49 -3.96
N ALA A 32 -8.86 15.91 -4.37
CA ALA A 32 -7.94 15.08 -5.15
C ALA A 32 -7.04 14.21 -4.26
N ILE A 33 -6.86 14.58 -3.00
CA ILE A 33 -5.94 13.94 -2.04
C ILE A 33 -6.64 13.75 -0.71
N ALA A 34 -6.38 12.61 -0.06
CA ALA A 34 -6.75 12.32 1.33
C ALA A 34 -5.55 11.78 2.10
N ILE A 35 -5.51 12.03 3.40
CA ILE A 35 -4.44 11.58 4.29
C ILE A 35 -5.03 10.64 5.32
N GLU A 36 -4.47 9.43 5.41
CA GLU A 36 -4.91 8.37 6.32
C GLU A 36 -3.77 7.92 7.24
N PRO A 37 -3.64 8.47 8.45
CA PRO A 37 -2.71 7.96 9.43
C PRO A 37 -3.14 6.58 9.94
N ARG A 38 -2.19 5.67 10.09
CA ARG A 38 -2.35 4.35 10.69
C ARG A 38 -1.36 4.18 11.84
N ILE A 39 -1.82 4.37 13.05
CA ILE A 39 -0.98 4.45 14.26
C ILE A 39 -1.61 3.61 15.38
N PRO A 40 -1.23 2.30 15.49
CA PRO A 40 -0.43 1.50 14.57
C PRO A 40 -1.25 0.93 13.41
N GLN A 41 -0.58 0.54 12.34
CA GLN A 41 -1.13 -0.31 11.29
C GLN A 41 -1.14 -1.75 11.77
N ALA A 42 -2.29 -2.31 11.99
CA ALA A 42 -2.44 -3.74 12.26
C ALA A 42 -2.25 -4.59 10.99
N ALA A 43 -2.06 -5.89 11.18
CA ALA A 43 -2.14 -6.83 10.06
C ALA A 43 -3.46 -6.64 9.32
N PHE A 44 -3.39 -6.62 8.00
CA PHE A 44 -4.55 -6.39 7.15
C PHE A 44 -4.53 -7.33 5.93
N PRO A 45 -5.65 -7.99 5.62
CA PRO A 45 -5.70 -9.00 4.57
C PRO A 45 -5.46 -8.41 3.18
N GLU A 46 -5.20 -9.30 2.21
CA GLU A 46 -5.00 -8.89 0.82
C GLU A 46 -6.22 -8.13 0.29
N HIS A 47 -5.94 -6.98 -0.30
CA HIS A 47 -6.93 -6.06 -0.84
C HIS A 47 -6.35 -5.29 -2.02
N HIS A 48 -7.22 -4.64 -2.75
CA HIS A 48 -6.89 -3.59 -3.70
C HIS A 48 -7.86 -2.42 -3.53
N HIS A 49 -7.61 -1.33 -4.20
CA HIS A 49 -8.43 -0.12 -4.12
C HIS A 49 -8.56 0.57 -5.48
N ASP A 50 -9.54 1.45 -5.62
CA ASP A 50 -9.81 2.22 -6.83
C ASP A 50 -9.15 3.62 -6.83
N PHE A 51 -8.12 3.78 -6.01
CA PHE A 51 -7.31 4.99 -5.87
C PHE A 51 -5.82 4.61 -5.81
N HIS A 52 -4.96 5.59 -5.91
CA HIS A 52 -3.52 5.43 -5.74
C HIS A 52 -3.13 5.77 -4.31
N GLU A 53 -2.05 5.18 -3.83
CA GLU A 53 -1.58 5.33 -2.47
C GLU A 53 -0.07 5.47 -2.41
N ILE A 54 0.41 6.40 -1.58
CA ILE A 54 1.80 6.47 -1.16
C ILE A 54 1.84 6.13 0.32
N VAL A 55 2.56 5.07 0.67
CA VAL A 55 2.74 4.62 2.05
C VAL A 55 4.04 5.20 2.58
N LEU A 56 3.96 5.99 3.64
CA LEU A 56 5.11 6.58 4.33
C LEU A 56 5.27 5.90 5.70
N VAL A 57 6.30 5.08 5.86
CA VAL A 57 6.55 4.37 7.12
C VAL A 57 7.35 5.27 8.07
N GLU A 58 6.76 5.56 9.23
CA GLU A 58 7.32 6.48 10.21
C GLU A 58 8.03 5.75 11.35
N GLN A 59 7.50 4.58 11.76
CA GLN A 59 7.99 3.83 12.91
C GLN A 59 7.65 2.35 12.79
N GLY A 60 8.38 1.51 13.52
CA GLY A 60 8.10 0.08 13.65
C GLY A 60 8.52 -0.73 12.44
N SER A 61 7.98 -1.92 12.34
CA SER A 61 8.31 -2.86 11.27
C SER A 61 7.12 -3.73 10.89
N GLY A 62 7.21 -4.38 9.76
CA GLY A 62 6.22 -5.32 9.27
C GLY A 62 6.62 -5.92 7.93
N ILE A 63 5.81 -6.83 7.44
CA ILE A 63 5.91 -7.37 6.09
C ILE A 63 4.77 -6.80 5.25
N HIS A 64 5.12 -6.19 4.13
CA HIS A 64 4.21 -5.75 3.09
C HIS A 64 4.31 -6.73 1.93
N VAL A 65 3.27 -7.50 1.69
CA VAL A 65 3.22 -8.37 0.51
C VAL A 65 2.54 -7.59 -0.61
N PHE A 66 3.31 -7.25 -1.62
CA PHE A 66 2.90 -6.41 -2.74
C PHE A 66 2.86 -7.25 -4.02
N ASN A 67 1.69 -7.39 -4.62
CA ASN A 67 1.47 -8.27 -5.78
C ASN A 67 2.09 -9.66 -5.61
N GLY A 68 1.95 -10.24 -4.41
CA GLY A 68 2.49 -11.54 -4.05
C GLY A 68 3.98 -11.54 -3.67
N GLN A 69 4.66 -10.40 -3.66
CA GLN A 69 6.07 -10.28 -3.30
C GLN A 69 6.23 -9.66 -1.91
N PRO A 70 6.77 -10.40 -0.92
CA PRO A 70 6.98 -9.87 0.42
C PRO A 70 8.16 -8.88 0.45
N GLN A 71 7.95 -7.80 1.18
CA GLN A 71 8.94 -6.74 1.40
C GLN A 71 8.91 -6.34 2.87
N THR A 72 10.08 -6.22 3.49
CA THR A 72 10.19 -5.73 4.87
C THR A 72 10.00 -4.22 4.89
N LEU A 73 9.12 -3.76 5.78
CA LEU A 73 8.94 -2.35 6.08
C LEU A 73 9.72 -1.95 7.32
N CYS A 74 10.29 -0.76 7.30
CA CYS A 74 10.89 -0.10 8.45
C CYS A 74 10.76 1.42 8.28
N ALA A 75 11.05 2.16 9.36
CA ALA A 75 10.99 3.62 9.32
C ALA A 75 11.82 4.20 8.16
N GLY A 76 11.26 5.15 7.42
CA GLY A 76 11.84 5.75 6.24
C GLY A 76 11.51 5.04 4.91
N CYS A 77 10.84 3.88 4.95
CA CYS A 77 10.35 3.24 3.73
C CYS A 77 9.23 4.07 3.10
N VAL A 78 9.24 4.13 1.78
CA VAL A 78 8.17 4.72 0.96
C VAL A 78 7.75 3.71 -0.09
N CYS A 79 6.45 3.39 -0.12
CA CYS A 79 5.89 2.47 -1.09
C CYS A 79 4.86 3.20 -1.95
N PHE A 80 4.80 2.83 -3.23
CA PHE A 80 3.79 3.34 -4.16
C PHE A 80 2.87 2.20 -4.57
N VAL A 81 1.59 2.35 -4.30
CA VAL A 81 0.54 1.38 -4.63
C VAL A 81 -0.41 2.05 -5.62
N ARG A 82 -0.53 1.45 -6.80
CA ARG A 82 -1.44 1.96 -7.83
C ARG A 82 -2.84 1.37 -7.59
N ASP A 83 -3.82 1.97 -8.22
CA ASP A 83 -5.12 1.34 -8.37
C ASP A 83 -4.96 -0.07 -8.96
N HIS A 84 -5.72 -1.02 -8.45
CA HIS A 84 -5.67 -2.45 -8.80
C HIS A 84 -4.40 -3.24 -8.40
N ASP A 85 -3.34 -2.62 -7.88
CA ASP A 85 -2.27 -3.37 -7.22
C ASP A 85 -2.85 -4.06 -5.98
N ARG A 86 -2.41 -5.29 -5.71
CA ARG A 86 -2.84 -6.06 -4.54
C ARG A 86 -1.78 -6.02 -3.48
N HIS A 87 -2.19 -5.77 -2.25
CA HIS A 87 -1.26 -5.78 -1.15
C HIS A 87 -1.91 -6.17 0.18
N LEU A 88 -1.07 -6.55 1.14
CA LEU A 88 -1.46 -6.89 2.50
C LEU A 88 -0.35 -6.51 3.48
N TYR A 89 -0.71 -6.42 4.76
CA TYR A 89 0.25 -6.22 5.84
C TYR A 89 0.18 -7.40 6.80
N GLU A 90 1.33 -7.97 7.14
CA GLU A 90 1.46 -9.04 8.11
C GLU A 90 2.69 -8.86 9.01
N GLN A 91 2.74 -9.61 10.12
CA GLN A 91 3.85 -9.57 11.08
C GLN A 91 4.21 -8.14 11.50
N THR A 92 3.19 -7.31 11.74
CA THR A 92 3.37 -5.91 12.12
C THR A 92 3.80 -5.81 13.57
N ASP A 93 4.82 -4.99 13.85
CA ASP A 93 5.32 -4.65 15.19
C ASP A 93 5.40 -3.13 15.33
N ASN A 94 4.43 -2.56 16.02
CA ASN A 94 4.27 -1.12 16.21
C ASN A 94 4.49 -0.33 14.90
N LEU A 95 4.02 -0.88 13.79
CA LEU A 95 4.12 -0.27 12.48
C LEU A 95 3.25 0.98 12.43
N CYS A 96 3.86 2.14 12.37
CA CYS A 96 3.16 3.41 12.22
C CYS A 96 3.48 3.97 10.83
N LEU A 97 2.45 4.30 10.11
CA LEU A 97 2.57 4.82 8.75
C LEU A 97 1.48 5.85 8.45
N THR A 98 1.73 6.64 7.43
CA THR A 98 0.74 7.57 6.87
C THR A 98 0.54 7.23 5.40
N ASN A 99 -0.70 7.03 5.01
CA ASN A 99 -1.09 6.83 3.63
C ASN A 99 -1.51 8.16 3.01
N VAL A 100 -0.90 8.53 1.89
CA VAL A 100 -1.35 9.63 1.04
C VAL A 100 -2.13 9.02 -0.12
N LEU A 101 -3.44 9.20 -0.09
CA LEU A 101 -4.35 8.68 -1.10
C LEU A 101 -4.61 9.75 -2.16
N TYR A 102 -4.62 9.36 -3.42
CA TYR A 102 -4.94 10.30 -4.51
C TYR A 102 -5.70 9.58 -5.64
N ARG A 103 -6.66 10.32 -6.23
CA ARG A 103 -7.59 9.75 -7.22
C ARG A 103 -6.95 9.50 -8.57
N SER A 104 -6.00 10.35 -8.95
CA SER A 104 -5.31 10.23 -10.23
C SER A 104 -3.91 10.84 -10.17
N PRO A 105 -3.00 10.44 -11.06
CA PRO A 105 -1.68 11.06 -11.18
C PRO A 105 -1.73 12.58 -11.37
N GLY A 106 -2.82 13.09 -11.96
CA GLY A 106 -3.05 14.53 -12.14
C GLY A 106 -3.25 15.31 -10.84
N ALA A 107 -3.47 14.64 -9.69
CA ALA A 107 -3.56 15.29 -8.39
C ALA A 107 -2.30 16.10 -8.03
N PHE A 108 -1.16 15.72 -8.60
CA PHE A 108 0.13 16.37 -8.37
C PHE A 108 0.59 17.23 -9.56
N ARG A 109 -0.32 17.77 -10.35
CA ARG A 109 0.01 18.61 -11.52
C ARG A 109 0.86 19.82 -11.17
N PHE A 110 0.71 20.37 -9.98
CA PHE A 110 1.54 21.47 -9.50
C PHE A 110 3.03 21.08 -9.36
N LEU A 111 3.33 19.77 -9.32
CA LEU A 111 4.70 19.25 -9.34
C LEU A 111 5.20 18.95 -10.76
N SER A 112 4.42 19.21 -11.80
CA SER A 112 4.76 18.84 -13.18
C SER A 112 6.01 19.56 -13.73
N GLY A 113 6.41 20.69 -13.13
CA GLY A 113 7.67 21.36 -13.42
C GLY A 113 8.89 20.71 -12.77
N TYR A 114 8.68 19.82 -11.81
CA TYR A 114 9.74 19.07 -11.17
C TYR A 114 9.76 17.66 -11.79
N ARG A 115 10.79 17.37 -12.56
CA ARG A 115 11.04 15.99 -12.99
C ARG A 115 11.38 15.16 -11.74
N LEU A 116 10.37 14.63 -11.11
CA LEU A 116 10.53 13.54 -10.15
C LEU A 116 10.93 12.29 -10.92
N TYR A 117 12.18 12.25 -11.33
CA TYR A 117 12.75 11.07 -11.94
C TYR A 117 13.13 10.11 -10.83
N CYS A 118 12.17 9.28 -10.44
CA CYS A 118 12.43 8.14 -9.55
C CYS A 118 12.21 6.85 -10.35
N PRO A 119 13.28 6.22 -10.86
CA PRO A 119 13.16 4.98 -11.65
C PRO A 119 12.47 3.86 -10.87
N ALA A 120 12.53 3.88 -9.53
CA ALA A 120 11.87 2.91 -8.67
C ALA A 120 10.34 3.00 -8.68
N ILE A 121 9.75 4.14 -9.05
CA ILE A 121 8.29 4.33 -9.10
C ILE A 121 7.63 3.44 -10.16
N ARG A 122 8.35 3.05 -11.20
CA ARG A 122 7.80 2.22 -12.28
C ARG A 122 7.46 0.79 -11.87
N THR A 123 8.02 0.30 -10.79
CA THR A 123 7.95 -1.12 -10.42
C THR A 123 7.23 -1.39 -9.10
N GLY A 124 6.73 -0.35 -8.40
CA GLY A 124 6.19 -0.52 -7.05
C GLY A 124 7.26 -0.89 -6.01
N ASN A 125 8.52 -0.72 -6.35
CA ASN A 125 9.62 -1.02 -5.45
C ASN A 125 9.77 0.04 -4.36
N MET A 126 10.21 -0.40 -3.19
CA MET A 126 10.60 0.49 -2.09
C MET A 126 11.83 1.30 -2.50
N LEU A 127 11.82 2.60 -2.19
CA LEU A 127 13.03 3.40 -2.27
C LEU A 127 13.98 2.98 -1.13
N PRO A 128 15.25 2.69 -1.43
CA PRO A 128 16.21 2.43 -0.37
C PRO A 128 16.38 3.69 0.50
N THR A 129 16.42 3.48 1.82
CA THR A 129 16.77 4.52 2.78
C THR A 129 18.16 5.06 2.46
N GLY A 130 18.28 6.34 2.19
CA GLY A 130 19.58 6.97 1.92
C GLY A 130 19.79 7.50 0.50
N ALA A 131 18.78 7.48 -0.37
CA ALA A 131 18.87 8.18 -1.64
C ALA A 131 18.96 9.70 -1.38
N SER A 132 20.18 10.23 -1.40
CA SER A 132 20.44 11.67 -1.27
C SER A 132 19.84 12.38 -2.47
N ILE A 133 18.88 13.25 -2.22
CA ILE A 133 18.37 14.17 -3.26
C ILE A 133 19.53 15.14 -3.54
N LYS A 134 20.22 14.95 -4.65
CA LYS A 134 21.12 15.98 -5.15
C LYS A 134 20.27 17.17 -5.59
N LYS A 135 20.53 18.30 -4.96
CA LYS A 135 19.94 19.59 -5.31
C LYS A 135 20.31 19.99 -6.74
#